data_e303d3faf53cee7f2377b87a953e391f
#
_entry.id   e303d3faf53cee7f2377b87a953e391f
#
_cell.length_a   1.000
_cell.length_b   1.000
_cell.length_c   1.000
_cell.angle_alpha   90.00
_cell.angle_beta   90.00
_cell.angle_gamma   90.00
#
_symmetry.space_group_name_H-M   'P 1'
#
loop_
_entity.id
_entity.type
_entity.pdbx_description
1 polymer ?
#
loop_
_entity_poly.entity_id
_entity_poly.type
_entity_poly.pdbx_seq_one_letter_code
_entity_poly.pdbx_strand_id
1 'polypeptide(L)'
;MPSHAGHLAIVVLMLVLLMLGLICACGRPTSDSGGNASNSADSQKLPFDRQPRSTGISPSQSLIPSATKLPEGTPIPIRLRNVLSSASAHAGDSFNAIVDELVVIDGQTLIDRGTPATGRVLEAKPSANSPGRVLVPGYLRIVLVSLDIGGRPVMIETSSIFAKGGIREERDAATGTASGVSRKDRDIVFGIDRRLNFRLAETVDLQ
;
A
#
# COMPACT_ATOMS: atom_id res chain seq x y z
N MET A 1 25.99 12.19 37.32
CA MET A 1 25.74 11.51 36.03
C MET A 1 25.42 10.06 36.34
N PRO A 2 24.16 9.65 36.35
CA PRO A 2 23.82 8.25 36.60
C PRO A 2 23.87 7.44 35.30
N SER A 3 24.44 6.28 35.42
CA SER A 3 24.85 5.30 34.41
C SER A 3 23.68 4.69 33.65
N HIS A 4 23.63 4.90 32.35
CA HIS A 4 22.69 4.27 31.40
C HIS A 4 22.96 2.75 31.19
N ALA A 5 24.03 2.21 31.80
CA ALA A 5 24.40 0.80 31.67
C ALA A 5 23.45 -0.16 32.41
N GLY A 6 22.80 0.30 33.49
CA GLY A 6 21.89 -0.54 34.31
C GLY A 6 20.56 -0.85 33.64
N HIS A 7 20.01 0.10 32.85
CA HIS A 7 18.72 -0.08 32.19
C HIS A 7 18.80 -1.01 30.98
N LEU A 8 19.93 -1.02 30.29
CA LEU A 8 20.13 -1.90 29.12
C LEU A 8 20.20 -3.37 29.55
N ALA A 9 20.85 -3.67 30.68
CA ALA A 9 20.96 -5.02 31.22
C ALA A 9 19.60 -5.59 31.67
N ILE A 10 18.75 -4.75 32.27
CA ILE A 10 17.40 -5.17 32.72
C ILE A 10 16.48 -5.44 31.52
N VAL A 11 16.53 -4.63 30.46
CA VAL A 11 15.72 -4.83 29.26
C VAL A 11 16.11 -6.12 28.54
N VAL A 12 17.40 -6.42 28.43
CA VAL A 12 17.90 -7.66 27.79
C VAL A 12 17.50 -8.89 28.62
N LEU A 13 17.56 -8.81 29.94
CA LEU A 13 17.15 -9.92 30.84
C LEU A 13 15.64 -10.19 30.72
N MET A 14 14.80 -9.15 30.61
CA MET A 14 13.36 -9.30 30.44
C MET A 14 13.00 -9.93 29.10
N LEU A 15 13.73 -9.60 28.03
CA LEU A 15 13.53 -10.15 26.68
C LEU A 15 13.89 -11.63 26.60
N VAL A 16 14.94 -12.07 27.31
CA VAL A 16 15.36 -13.48 27.35
C VAL A 16 14.36 -14.33 28.17
N LEU A 17 13.79 -13.80 29.25
CA LEU A 17 12.76 -14.47 30.01
C LEU A 17 11.43 -14.63 29.27
N LEU A 18 11.10 -13.69 28.40
CA LEU A 18 9.89 -13.75 27.55
C LEU A 18 9.98 -14.83 26.45
N MET A 19 11.19 -15.12 25.99
CA MET A 19 11.43 -16.14 24.94
C MET A 19 11.47 -17.57 25.47
N LEU A 20 11.67 -17.79 26.79
CA LEU A 20 11.74 -19.14 27.39
C LEU A 20 10.36 -19.71 27.75
N GLY A 21 9.28 -18.92 27.68
CA GLY A 21 7.92 -19.30 28.09
C GLY A 21 7.07 -19.98 27.00
N LEU A 22 7.53 -20.13 25.73
CA LEU A 22 6.70 -20.57 24.61
C LEU A 22 6.92 -22.02 24.13
N ILE A 23 7.50 -22.90 24.96
CA ILE A 23 7.70 -24.31 24.60
C ILE A 23 6.94 -25.18 25.60
N CYS A 24 5.62 -25.32 25.46
CA CYS A 24 4.88 -26.50 25.93
C CYS A 24 3.42 -26.42 25.48
N ALA A 25 3.03 -27.17 24.44
CA ALA A 25 1.73 -27.86 24.32
C ALA A 25 1.60 -28.50 22.93
N CYS A 26 2.24 -29.67 22.72
CA CYS A 26 1.78 -30.64 21.72
C CYS A 26 1.09 -31.78 22.48
N GLY A 27 -0.23 -31.70 22.64
CA GLY A 27 -1.08 -32.81 23.05
C GLY A 27 -1.57 -33.56 21.81
N ARG A 28 -1.08 -34.78 21.58
CA ARG A 28 -1.68 -35.75 20.65
C ARG A 28 -2.88 -36.44 21.33
N PRO A 29 -4.02 -36.58 20.65
CA PRO A 29 -5.02 -37.56 21.03
C PRO A 29 -4.65 -38.92 20.37
N THR A 30 -4.45 -39.91 21.21
CA THR A 30 -4.33 -41.33 20.85
C THR A 30 -5.69 -41.88 20.46
N SER A 31 -5.73 -42.50 19.27
CA SER A 31 -6.87 -43.33 18.83
C SER A 31 -6.83 -44.62 19.57
N ASP A 32 -7.89 -44.94 20.30
CA ASP A 32 -8.09 -46.24 20.88
C ASP A 32 -9.00 -47.10 19.96
N SER A 33 -8.50 -48.27 19.66
CA SER A 33 -9.20 -49.30 18.89
C SER A 33 -10.03 -50.16 19.82
N GLY A 34 -11.24 -50.47 19.42
CA GLY A 34 -11.91 -51.62 20.04
C GLY A 34 -13.41 -51.62 19.88
N GLY A 35 -13.95 -52.55 19.18
CA GLY A 35 -15.37 -52.86 19.28
C GLY A 35 -16.01 -53.38 18.01
N ASN A 36 -15.77 -54.66 17.77
CA ASN A 36 -16.49 -55.50 16.81
C ASN A 36 -17.95 -55.65 17.26
N ALA A 37 -18.89 -55.21 16.46
CA ALA A 37 -20.28 -55.64 16.54
C ALA A 37 -20.86 -55.82 15.15
N SER A 38 -20.95 -57.04 14.80
CA SER A 38 -21.69 -57.54 13.62
C SER A 38 -23.16 -57.17 13.77
N ASN A 39 -23.66 -56.30 12.86
CA ASN A 39 -25.07 -56.26 12.56
C ASN A 39 -25.22 -56.22 11.05
N SER A 40 -25.61 -57.37 10.54
CA SER A 40 -26.16 -57.54 9.18
C SER A 40 -27.45 -56.75 9.09
N ALA A 41 -27.40 -55.56 8.57
CA ALA A 41 -28.55 -54.84 8.04
C ALA A 41 -28.35 -54.74 6.54
N ASP A 42 -29.21 -55.38 5.84
CA ASP A 42 -29.37 -55.41 4.40
C ASP A 42 -29.38 -54.00 3.85
N SER A 43 -28.22 -53.51 3.44
CA SER A 43 -28.10 -52.20 2.84
C SER A 43 -28.61 -52.28 1.41
N GLN A 44 -29.90 -51.97 1.22
CA GLN A 44 -30.44 -51.64 -0.09
C GLN A 44 -29.58 -50.55 -0.71
N LYS A 45 -28.74 -50.99 -1.62
CA LYS A 45 -27.89 -50.13 -2.44
C LYS A 45 -28.81 -49.25 -3.29
N LEU A 46 -29.02 -48.02 -2.89
CA LEU A 46 -29.78 -47.07 -3.69
C LEU A 46 -29.13 -46.88 -5.05
N PRO A 47 -29.91 -46.74 -6.14
CA PRO A 47 -29.37 -46.63 -7.51
C PRO A 47 -28.42 -45.46 -7.73
N PHE A 48 -28.25 -44.58 -6.75
CA PHE A 48 -27.41 -43.37 -6.81
C PHE A 48 -26.07 -43.53 -6.10
N ASP A 49 -25.79 -44.65 -5.41
CA ASP A 49 -24.48 -44.98 -4.85
C ASP A 49 -23.49 -45.50 -5.92
N ARG A 50 -23.54 -44.90 -7.09
CA ARG A 50 -22.40 -45.02 -8.01
C ARG A 50 -21.32 -44.10 -7.41
N GLN A 51 -20.31 -44.70 -6.81
CA GLN A 51 -19.04 -44.01 -6.57
C GLN A 51 -18.73 -43.21 -7.81
N PRO A 52 -18.60 -41.88 -7.72
CA PRO A 52 -18.12 -41.11 -8.84
C PRO A 52 -16.73 -41.66 -9.15
N ARG A 53 -16.63 -42.36 -10.30
CA ARG A 53 -15.31 -42.62 -10.85
C ARG A 53 -14.64 -41.28 -10.92
N SER A 54 -13.49 -41.15 -10.29
CA SER A 54 -12.65 -39.96 -10.25
C SER A 54 -12.06 -39.62 -11.63
N THR A 55 -12.91 -39.57 -12.63
CA THR A 55 -12.67 -38.97 -13.93
C THR A 55 -13.46 -37.64 -14.02
N GLY A 56 -13.75 -37.04 -12.87
CA GLY A 56 -14.11 -35.63 -12.85
C GLY A 56 -12.90 -34.86 -13.31
N ILE A 57 -12.99 -34.30 -14.50
CA ILE A 57 -12.11 -33.24 -14.97
C ILE A 57 -12.39 -32.08 -14.00
N SER A 58 -11.65 -32.05 -12.86
CA SER A 58 -11.53 -30.81 -12.12
C SER A 58 -10.92 -29.83 -13.12
N PRO A 59 -11.56 -28.71 -13.43
CA PRO A 59 -10.92 -27.72 -14.27
C PRO A 59 -9.58 -27.38 -13.57
N SER A 60 -8.49 -27.76 -14.21
CA SER A 60 -7.15 -27.44 -13.74
C SER A 60 -7.13 -25.94 -13.54
N GLN A 61 -6.66 -25.48 -12.40
CA GLN A 61 -6.47 -24.04 -12.13
C GLN A 61 -5.65 -23.35 -13.23
N SER A 62 -4.94 -24.13 -14.06
CA SER A 62 -4.17 -23.64 -15.21
C SER A 62 -5.01 -23.19 -16.42
N LEU A 63 -6.34 -23.35 -16.41
CA LEU A 63 -7.23 -22.86 -17.47
C LEU A 63 -7.71 -21.42 -17.24
N ILE A 64 -7.46 -20.85 -16.07
CA ILE A 64 -7.67 -19.43 -15.84
C ILE A 64 -6.36 -18.75 -16.21
N PRO A 65 -6.32 -17.95 -17.30
CA PRO A 65 -5.12 -17.19 -17.61
C PRO A 65 -4.81 -16.29 -16.42
N SER A 66 -3.67 -16.49 -15.79
CA SER A 66 -3.20 -15.59 -14.74
C SER A 66 -3.00 -14.23 -15.38
N ALA A 67 -3.72 -13.23 -14.91
CA ALA A 67 -3.47 -11.86 -15.32
C ALA A 67 -2.06 -11.49 -14.82
N THR A 68 -1.11 -11.33 -15.73
CA THR A 68 0.28 -10.96 -15.44
C THR A 68 0.57 -9.54 -15.90
N LYS A 69 -0.42 -8.86 -16.44
CA LYS A 69 -0.29 -7.54 -17.03
C LYS A 69 -1.21 -6.54 -16.35
N LEU A 70 -0.67 -5.38 -16.06
CA LEU A 70 -1.43 -4.21 -15.65
C LEU A 70 -1.74 -3.38 -16.90
N PRO A 71 -3.01 -3.25 -17.30
CA PRO A 71 -3.38 -2.44 -18.46
C PRO A 71 -3.08 -0.96 -18.26
N GLU A 72 -2.86 -0.25 -19.36
CA GLU A 72 -2.87 1.22 -19.39
C GLU A 72 -4.15 1.77 -18.76
N GLY A 73 -4.04 2.91 -18.07
CA GLY A 73 -5.15 3.56 -17.37
C GLY A 73 -5.49 2.95 -16.02
N THR A 74 -4.86 1.83 -15.63
CA THR A 74 -5.07 1.22 -14.30
C THR A 74 -4.80 2.23 -13.20
N PRO A 75 -5.76 2.47 -12.27
CA PRO A 75 -5.55 3.37 -11.15
C PRO A 75 -4.64 2.70 -10.11
N ILE A 76 -3.67 3.47 -9.62
CA ILE A 76 -2.75 3.07 -8.54
C ILE A 76 -2.92 4.09 -7.40
N PRO A 77 -3.81 3.82 -6.44
CA PRO A 77 -3.96 4.65 -5.26
C PRO A 77 -2.77 4.44 -4.33
N ILE A 78 -2.12 5.50 -3.95
CA ILE A 78 -0.97 5.47 -3.03
C ILE A 78 -1.20 6.36 -1.82
N ARG A 79 -0.39 6.11 -0.79
CA ARG A 79 -0.28 6.94 0.40
C ARG A 79 1.17 7.35 0.59
N LEU A 80 1.42 8.65 0.72
CA LEU A 80 2.77 9.19 0.94
C LEU A 80 3.34 8.76 2.29
N ARG A 81 4.64 8.46 2.31
CA ARG A 81 5.40 8.17 3.53
C ARG A 81 6.26 9.33 3.99
N ASN A 82 6.45 10.32 3.13
CA ASN A 82 7.23 11.52 3.39
C ASN A 82 6.39 12.75 3.09
N VAL A 83 6.73 13.86 3.72
CA VAL A 83 6.20 15.17 3.36
C VAL A 83 6.83 15.62 2.04
N LEU A 84 6.00 16.10 1.12
CA LEU A 84 6.45 16.75 -0.11
C LEU A 84 5.98 18.21 -0.11
N SER A 85 6.91 19.13 -0.30
CA SER A 85 6.60 20.56 -0.33
C SER A 85 7.22 21.22 -1.54
N SER A 86 6.44 22.07 -2.22
CA SER A 86 6.96 22.89 -3.33
C SER A 86 8.05 23.87 -2.90
N ALA A 87 8.12 24.20 -1.61
CA ALA A 87 9.13 25.11 -1.06
C ALA A 87 10.51 24.46 -0.88
N SER A 88 10.56 23.13 -0.71
CA SER A 88 11.80 22.39 -0.40
C SER A 88 12.16 21.32 -1.42
N ALA A 89 11.22 20.86 -2.22
CA ALA A 89 11.49 19.85 -3.22
C ALA A 89 12.15 20.43 -4.48
N HIS A 90 12.94 19.59 -5.16
CA HIS A 90 13.61 19.92 -6.40
C HIS A 90 13.23 18.90 -7.49
N ALA A 91 13.35 19.32 -8.74
CA ALA A 91 13.21 18.39 -9.85
C ALA A 91 14.25 17.26 -9.76
N GLY A 92 13.78 16.01 -9.90
CA GLY A 92 14.61 14.82 -9.73
C GLY A 92 14.55 14.18 -8.35
N ASP A 93 14.08 14.87 -7.33
CA ASP A 93 13.93 14.30 -5.98
C ASP A 93 13.01 13.08 -5.99
N SER A 94 13.39 12.05 -5.24
CA SER A 94 12.57 10.86 -5.06
C SER A 94 11.71 10.97 -3.80
N PHE A 95 10.53 10.36 -3.84
CA PHE A 95 9.69 10.21 -2.66
C PHE A 95 9.21 8.77 -2.49
N ASN A 96 8.94 8.40 -1.24
CA ASN A 96 8.46 7.08 -0.89
C ASN A 96 6.95 7.12 -0.62
N ALA A 97 6.29 6.06 -1.07
CA ALA A 97 4.87 5.83 -0.87
C ALA A 97 4.58 4.34 -0.67
N ILE A 98 3.35 4.03 -0.33
CA ILE A 98 2.82 2.66 -0.35
C ILE A 98 1.50 2.65 -1.10
N VAL A 99 1.21 1.54 -1.75
CA VAL A 99 -0.11 1.31 -2.35
C VAL A 99 -1.16 1.27 -1.23
N ASP A 100 -2.19 2.10 -1.35
CA ASP A 100 -3.22 2.25 -0.31
C ASP A 100 -4.35 1.22 -0.42
N GLU A 101 -4.66 0.78 -1.62
CA GLU A 101 -5.70 -0.21 -1.91
C GLU A 101 -5.15 -1.25 -2.88
N LEU A 102 -5.61 -2.50 -2.75
CA LEU A 102 -5.23 -3.57 -3.68
C LEU A 102 -5.68 -3.24 -5.10
N VAL A 103 -4.88 -3.65 -6.09
CA VAL A 103 -5.22 -3.51 -7.51
C VAL A 103 -5.62 -4.89 -8.06
N VAL A 104 -6.87 -5.00 -8.50
CA VAL A 104 -7.45 -6.23 -9.03
C VAL A 104 -7.71 -6.07 -10.51
N ILE A 105 -7.24 -7.01 -11.32
CA ILE A 105 -7.51 -7.11 -12.75
C ILE A 105 -8.08 -8.49 -13.02
N ASP A 106 -9.20 -8.56 -13.71
CA ASP A 106 -9.91 -9.81 -14.08
C ASP A 106 -10.15 -10.75 -12.86
N GLY A 107 -10.45 -10.15 -11.70
CA GLY A 107 -10.68 -10.90 -10.46
C GLY A 107 -9.42 -11.38 -9.74
N GLN A 108 -8.23 -11.09 -10.27
CA GLN A 108 -6.96 -11.45 -9.67
C GLN A 108 -6.28 -10.21 -9.06
N THR A 109 -5.82 -10.31 -7.81
CA THR A 109 -5.01 -9.28 -7.18
C THR A 109 -3.61 -9.30 -7.76
N LEU A 110 -3.21 -8.20 -8.40
CA LEU A 110 -1.88 -8.03 -8.99
C LEU A 110 -0.94 -7.19 -8.14
N ILE A 111 -1.49 -6.24 -7.38
CA ILE A 111 -0.72 -5.43 -6.45
C ILE A 111 -1.43 -5.43 -5.11
N ASP A 112 -0.72 -5.84 -4.08
CA ASP A 112 -1.24 -5.85 -2.72
C ASP A 112 -1.24 -4.46 -2.09
N ARG A 113 -2.15 -4.26 -1.16
CA ARG A 113 -2.11 -3.09 -0.29
C ARG A 113 -0.83 -3.11 0.55
N GLY A 114 -0.18 -1.95 0.66
CA GLY A 114 1.07 -1.83 1.40
C GLY A 114 2.32 -2.05 0.54
N THR A 115 2.17 -2.43 -0.74
CA THR A 115 3.27 -2.55 -1.69
C THR A 115 4.06 -1.24 -1.72
N PRO A 116 5.40 -1.28 -1.50
CA PRO A 116 6.23 -0.10 -1.58
C PRO A 116 6.21 0.50 -2.99
N ALA A 117 6.20 1.82 -3.04
CA ALA A 117 6.18 2.58 -4.27
C ALA A 117 7.18 3.73 -4.19
N THR A 118 7.86 4.00 -5.28
CA THR A 118 8.77 5.14 -5.41
C THR A 118 8.26 6.07 -6.48
N GLY A 119 8.20 7.35 -6.15
CA GLY A 119 7.87 8.40 -7.11
C GLY A 119 9.01 9.38 -7.28
N ARG A 120 8.86 10.27 -8.26
CA ARG A 120 9.81 11.32 -8.58
C ARG A 120 9.11 12.66 -8.74
N VAL A 121 9.77 13.71 -8.27
CA VAL A 121 9.38 15.09 -8.52
C VAL A 121 9.85 15.48 -9.93
N LEU A 122 8.94 15.80 -10.82
CA LEU A 122 9.26 16.32 -12.15
C LEU A 122 9.58 17.80 -12.11
N GLU A 123 8.76 18.54 -11.39
CA GLU A 123 8.91 19.99 -11.24
C GLU A 123 8.44 20.39 -9.84
N ALA A 124 9.19 21.30 -9.23
CA ALA A 124 8.80 21.96 -8.01
C ALA A 124 9.20 23.45 -8.09
N LYS A 125 8.32 24.32 -7.64
CA LYS A 125 8.60 25.75 -7.57
C LYS A 125 8.00 26.34 -6.30
N PRO A 126 8.79 27.00 -5.46
CA PRO A 126 8.27 27.68 -4.30
C PRO A 126 7.39 28.87 -4.70
N SER A 127 6.49 29.24 -3.83
CA SER A 127 5.75 30.50 -3.98
C SER A 127 6.71 31.67 -3.91
N ALA A 128 6.52 32.66 -4.79
CA ALA A 128 7.32 33.88 -4.80
C ALA A 128 6.45 35.11 -4.49
N ASN A 129 7.00 35.96 -3.65
CA ASN A 129 6.43 37.27 -3.34
C ASN A 129 7.48 38.34 -3.66
N SER A 130 7.20 39.20 -4.63
CA SER A 130 8.04 40.34 -4.95
C SER A 130 7.25 41.62 -4.69
N PRO A 131 7.84 42.62 -4.02
CA PRO A 131 7.19 43.90 -3.81
C PRO A 131 6.69 44.49 -5.13
N GLY A 132 5.41 44.85 -5.20
CA GLY A 132 4.80 45.43 -6.41
C GLY A 132 4.52 44.47 -7.56
N ARG A 133 4.71 43.16 -7.39
CA ARG A 133 4.38 42.12 -8.40
C ARG A 133 3.25 41.21 -7.93
N VAL A 134 2.55 40.63 -8.92
CA VAL A 134 1.54 39.60 -8.68
C VAL A 134 2.18 38.41 -7.96
N LEU A 135 1.51 37.94 -6.91
CA LEU A 135 1.91 36.76 -6.15
C LEU A 135 1.94 35.53 -7.07
N VAL A 136 3.09 34.84 -7.11
CA VAL A 136 3.24 33.60 -7.86
C VAL A 136 3.06 32.44 -6.88
N PRO A 137 1.98 31.63 -7.01
CA PRO A 137 1.80 30.45 -6.16
C PRO A 137 2.84 29.39 -6.49
N GLY A 138 3.23 28.61 -5.48
CA GLY A 138 4.06 27.45 -5.66
C GLY A 138 3.34 26.37 -6.44
N TYR A 139 4.09 25.48 -7.06
CA TYR A 139 3.54 24.29 -7.72
C TYR A 139 4.44 23.07 -7.55
N LEU A 140 3.83 21.91 -7.69
CA LEU A 140 4.48 20.63 -7.59
C LEU A 140 3.91 19.69 -8.66
N ARG A 141 4.80 19.05 -9.44
CA ARG A 141 4.45 18.01 -10.41
C ARG A 141 5.21 16.75 -10.07
N ILE A 142 4.48 15.65 -9.90
CA ILE A 142 5.04 14.38 -9.46
C ILE A 142 4.52 13.22 -10.30
N VAL A 143 5.31 12.14 -10.39
CA VAL A 143 4.95 10.87 -11.04
C VAL A 143 5.33 9.71 -10.13
N LEU A 144 4.71 8.56 -10.35
CA LEU A 144 5.15 7.29 -9.80
C LEU A 144 6.04 6.60 -10.83
N VAL A 145 7.18 6.04 -10.41
CA VAL A 145 8.19 5.47 -11.32
C VAL A 145 8.49 4.01 -11.06
N SER A 146 8.20 3.48 -9.87
CA SER A 146 8.37 2.06 -9.60
C SER A 146 7.46 1.56 -8.48
N LEU A 147 7.16 0.25 -8.52
CA LEU A 147 6.50 -0.52 -7.49
C LEU A 147 7.39 -1.70 -7.11
N ASP A 148 7.44 -2.04 -5.82
CA ASP A 148 8.15 -3.23 -5.34
C ASP A 148 7.14 -4.37 -5.19
N ILE A 149 7.00 -5.20 -6.23
CA ILE A 149 6.04 -6.30 -6.26
C ILE A 149 6.76 -7.61 -5.92
N GLY A 150 6.42 -8.19 -4.78
CA GLY A 150 7.04 -9.43 -4.32
C GLY A 150 8.55 -9.32 -4.08
N GLY A 151 9.05 -8.14 -3.66
CA GLY A 151 10.48 -7.88 -3.42
C GLY A 151 11.28 -7.58 -4.69
N ARG A 152 10.59 -7.37 -5.82
CA ARG A 152 11.22 -6.99 -7.09
C ARG A 152 10.74 -5.61 -7.53
N PRO A 153 11.66 -4.68 -7.84
CA PRO A 153 11.30 -3.37 -8.37
C PRO A 153 10.81 -3.50 -9.81
N VAL A 154 9.56 -3.16 -10.03
CA VAL A 154 8.93 -3.08 -11.36
C VAL A 154 8.87 -1.61 -11.75
N MET A 155 9.52 -1.26 -12.86
CA MET A 155 9.47 0.09 -13.41
C MET A 155 8.11 0.32 -14.07
N ILE A 156 7.54 1.48 -13.82
CA ILE A 156 6.23 1.87 -14.34
C ILE A 156 6.28 3.31 -14.85
N GLU A 157 5.46 3.61 -15.83
CA GLU A 157 5.14 4.97 -16.22
C GLU A 157 3.73 5.33 -15.80
N THR A 158 3.56 6.51 -15.20
CA THR A 158 2.24 6.98 -14.79
C THR A 158 1.97 8.39 -15.28
N SER A 159 0.69 8.74 -15.33
CA SER A 159 0.28 10.13 -15.47
C SER A 159 0.84 10.98 -14.33
N SER A 160 1.21 12.23 -14.63
CA SER A 160 1.69 13.15 -13.59
C SER A 160 0.53 13.77 -12.80
N ILE A 161 0.73 13.94 -11.51
CA ILE A 161 -0.13 14.78 -10.69
C ILE A 161 0.48 16.17 -10.62
N PHE A 162 -0.30 17.17 -11.00
CA PHE A 162 0.07 18.58 -10.93
C PHE A 162 -0.78 19.27 -9.86
N ALA A 163 -0.12 19.91 -8.91
CA ALA A 163 -0.75 20.71 -7.88
C ALA A 163 -0.19 22.14 -7.91
N LYS A 164 -1.06 23.13 -7.80
CA LYS A 164 -0.71 24.55 -7.74
C LYS A 164 -1.34 25.18 -6.49
N GLY A 165 -0.59 26.00 -5.77
CA GLY A 165 -1.06 26.72 -4.62
C GLY A 165 -2.19 27.69 -4.98
N GLY A 166 -3.18 27.79 -4.10
CA GLY A 166 -4.26 28.75 -4.22
C GLY A 166 -3.88 30.09 -3.59
N ILE A 167 -4.48 31.17 -4.09
CA ILE A 167 -4.54 32.44 -3.37
C ILE A 167 -5.77 32.33 -2.46
N ARG A 168 -5.56 32.00 -1.20
CA ARG A 168 -6.64 32.06 -0.22
C ARG A 168 -6.66 33.48 0.32
N GLU A 169 -7.65 34.26 -0.03
CA GLU A 169 -7.97 35.49 0.69
C GLU A 169 -8.61 35.09 2.02
N GLU A 170 -7.88 35.19 3.10
CA GLU A 170 -8.40 35.06 4.44
C GLU A 170 -9.18 36.34 4.75
N ARG A 171 -10.51 36.27 4.62
CA ARG A 171 -11.38 37.33 5.12
C ARG A 171 -11.54 37.14 6.61
N ASP A 172 -11.05 38.09 7.36
CA ASP A 172 -11.37 38.19 8.79
C ASP A 172 -12.90 38.33 8.93
N ALA A 173 -13.51 37.32 9.54
CA ALA A 173 -14.96 37.30 9.77
C ALA A 173 -15.48 38.43 10.64
N ALA A 174 -14.58 39.13 11.34
CA ALA A 174 -14.92 40.24 12.25
C ALA A 174 -14.91 41.65 11.59
N THR A 175 -14.09 41.85 10.56
CA THR A 175 -13.90 43.20 9.96
C THR A 175 -14.13 43.23 8.45
N GLY A 176 -14.28 42.10 7.78
CA GLY A 176 -14.45 42.03 6.31
C GLY A 176 -13.24 42.53 5.51
N THR A 177 -12.11 42.81 6.17
CA THR A 177 -10.90 43.31 5.56
C THR A 177 -10.02 42.12 5.19
N ALA A 178 -9.51 42.09 3.96
CA ALA A 178 -8.57 41.07 3.53
C ALA A 178 -7.27 41.17 4.33
N SER A 179 -7.08 40.31 5.32
CA SER A 179 -5.79 40.13 6.00
C SER A 179 -4.81 39.51 5.03
N GLY A 180 -3.59 40.00 5.03
CA GLY A 180 -2.56 39.64 4.06
C GLY A 180 -2.35 38.14 3.95
N VAL A 181 -2.33 37.63 2.73
CA VAL A 181 -2.16 36.20 2.41
C VAL A 181 -0.86 35.66 2.98
N SER A 182 -0.94 34.67 3.85
CA SER A 182 0.23 34.03 4.44
C SER A 182 1.06 33.32 3.35
N ARG A 183 2.40 33.49 3.39
CA ARG A 183 3.33 32.79 2.47
C ARG A 183 3.17 31.27 2.56
N LYS A 184 2.80 30.74 3.72
CA LYS A 184 2.65 29.31 4.00
C LYS A 184 1.47 28.68 3.22
N ASP A 185 0.45 29.48 2.89
CA ASP A 185 -0.77 28.99 2.22
C ASP A 185 -0.62 28.95 0.69
N ARG A 186 0.50 29.35 0.14
CA ARG A 186 0.77 29.41 -1.30
C ARG A 186 1.67 28.30 -1.80
N ASP A 187 2.44 27.70 -0.91
CA ASP A 187 3.21 26.51 -1.23
C ASP A 187 2.32 25.28 -1.17
N ILE A 188 2.61 24.33 -2.05
CA ILE A 188 1.98 23.01 -1.98
C ILE A 188 2.69 22.21 -0.91
N VAL A 189 1.91 21.65 0.02
CA VAL A 189 2.39 20.69 1.01
C VAL A 189 1.50 19.46 0.99
N PHE A 190 2.07 18.34 0.57
CA PHE A 190 1.48 17.02 0.75
C PHE A 190 2.05 16.41 2.03
N GLY A 191 1.21 16.29 3.06
CA GLY A 191 1.59 15.68 4.33
C GLY A 191 1.81 14.17 4.22
N ILE A 192 2.39 13.59 5.27
CA ILE A 192 2.43 12.14 5.47
C ILE A 192 1.00 11.60 5.42
N ASP A 193 0.85 10.39 4.90
CA ASP A 193 -0.44 9.70 4.71
C ASP A 193 -1.40 10.39 3.72
N ARG A 194 -0.95 11.41 2.99
CA ARG A 194 -1.74 11.96 1.90
C ARG A 194 -2.00 10.90 0.84
N ARG A 195 -3.26 10.68 0.51
CA ARG A 195 -3.68 9.80 -0.58
C ARG A 195 -3.60 10.52 -1.91
N LEU A 196 -3.02 9.84 -2.90
CA LEU A 196 -2.90 10.29 -4.27
C LEU A 196 -3.27 9.13 -5.20
N ASN A 197 -3.87 9.41 -6.34
CA ASN A 197 -4.25 8.40 -7.30
C ASN A 197 -3.54 8.66 -8.62
N PHE A 198 -2.63 7.77 -8.99
CA PHE A 198 -1.95 7.78 -10.28
C PHE A 198 -2.67 6.84 -11.26
N ARG A 199 -2.45 7.02 -12.54
CA ARG A 199 -2.89 6.09 -13.58
C ARG A 199 -1.71 5.65 -14.40
N LEU A 200 -1.64 4.35 -14.72
CA LEU A 200 -0.63 3.84 -15.64
C LEU A 200 -0.75 4.53 -16.99
N ALA A 201 0.37 4.96 -17.55
CA ALA A 201 0.45 5.57 -18.87
C ALA A 201 0.63 4.53 -19.98
N GLU A 202 1.10 3.32 -19.60
CA GLU A 202 1.32 2.20 -20.51
C GLU A 202 1.05 0.87 -19.81
N THR A 203 0.84 -0.20 -20.60
CA THR A 203 0.67 -1.56 -20.06
C THR A 203 2.00 -2.06 -19.52
N VAL A 204 1.99 -2.62 -18.30
CA VAL A 204 3.16 -3.16 -17.61
C VAL A 204 3.02 -4.68 -17.43
N ASP A 205 4.08 -5.42 -17.79
CA ASP A 205 4.17 -6.86 -17.56
C ASP A 205 4.84 -7.12 -16.19
N LEU A 206 4.23 -7.99 -15.38
CA LEU A 206 4.67 -8.28 -14.01
C LEU A 206 5.48 -9.59 -13.89
N GLN A 207 5.99 -10.10 -15.02
CA GLN A 207 6.77 -11.35 -15.06
C GLN A 207 8.17 -11.18 -14.47
#